data_692ebdd2b62d571b5577eab6291d3a44
#
_entry.id   692ebdd2b62d571b5577eab6291d3a44
#
_cell.length_a   1.000
_cell.length_b   1.000
_cell.length_c   1.000
_cell.angle_alpha   90.00
_cell.angle_beta   90.00
_cell.angle_gamma   90.00
#
_symmetry.space_group_name_H-M   'P 1'
#
loop_
_entity.id
_entity.type
_entity.pdbx_description
1 polymer ?
#
loop_
_entity_poly.entity_id
_entity_poly.type
_entity_poly.pdbx_seq_one_letter_code
_entity_poly.pdbx_strand_id
1 'polypeptide(L)'
;MAQPNGTRQANGEGVIPVANGTSPNTNGVHGPKQTDHTPKSRQDYIDRISIPLNDVPAWTPTKKLRVAIIGAGYSGMTMAHKLQHKHAAEMSQLLDFVVYEARSTIGGTWDANTYPGVRCDVPSAIYFFPFHANPEWTHFFF
;
A
#
# COMPACT_ATOMS: atom_id res chain seq x y z
N MET A 1 -34.70 47.22 14.67
CA MET A 1 -33.52 47.89 14.08
C MET A 1 -32.91 46.98 13.03
N ALA A 2 -32.72 47.49 11.87
CA ALA A 2 -32.57 46.83 10.59
C ALA A 2 -31.24 46.07 10.39
N GLN A 3 -31.31 44.96 9.72
CA GLN A 3 -30.19 44.30 9.04
C GLN A 3 -29.78 45.11 7.79
N PRO A 4 -28.53 44.99 7.32
CA PRO A 4 -28.30 45.12 5.89
C PRO A 4 -27.76 43.81 5.28
N ASN A 5 -28.45 43.42 4.24
CA ASN A 5 -28.08 42.47 3.21
C ASN A 5 -26.69 42.77 2.61
N GLY A 6 -25.86 41.79 2.51
CA GLY A 6 -24.64 41.79 1.71
C GLY A 6 -24.71 40.68 0.64
N THR A 7 -25.18 41.04 -0.51
CA THR A 7 -25.10 40.25 -1.75
C THR A 7 -23.66 40.04 -2.14
N ARG A 8 -23.19 38.77 -2.18
CA ARG A 8 -21.95 38.41 -2.88
C ARG A 8 -22.26 38.05 -4.33
N GLN A 9 -21.73 38.90 -5.20
CA GLN A 9 -21.64 38.67 -6.63
C GLN A 9 -20.76 37.45 -6.95
N ALA A 10 -21.25 36.63 -7.84
CA ALA A 10 -20.50 35.59 -8.53
C ALA A 10 -19.58 36.26 -9.57
N ASN A 11 -18.31 35.97 -9.47
CA ASN A 11 -17.35 36.33 -10.52
C ASN A 11 -16.90 35.02 -11.19
N GLY A 12 -17.29 34.83 -12.44
CA GLY A 12 -16.41 35.00 -13.59
C GLY A 12 -15.70 33.73 -13.92
N GLU A 13 -16.35 32.89 -14.73
CA GLU A 13 -15.72 31.79 -15.46
C GLU A 13 -14.64 32.36 -16.39
N GLY A 14 -13.38 32.09 -16.08
CA GLY A 14 -12.27 32.35 -16.97
C GLY A 14 -12.19 31.26 -18.05
N VAL A 15 -12.77 31.53 -19.20
CA VAL A 15 -12.57 30.75 -20.42
C VAL A 15 -11.14 31.03 -20.91
N ILE A 16 -10.27 29.99 -20.89
CA ILE A 16 -8.96 30.08 -21.52
C ILE A 16 -9.15 29.89 -23.03
N PRO A 17 -8.77 30.85 -23.87
CA PRO A 17 -8.88 30.68 -25.32
C PRO A 17 -7.82 29.68 -25.80
N VAL A 18 -8.28 28.63 -26.46
CA VAL A 18 -7.41 27.73 -27.23
C VAL A 18 -6.95 28.46 -28.49
N ALA A 19 -5.71 28.87 -28.52
CA ALA A 19 -5.09 29.43 -29.69
C ALA A 19 -4.86 28.31 -30.74
N ASN A 20 -5.63 28.36 -31.82
CA ASN A 20 -5.33 27.64 -33.06
C ASN A 20 -4.10 28.29 -33.71
N GLY A 21 -2.92 27.80 -33.35
CA GLY A 21 -1.67 28.16 -33.99
C GLY A 21 -1.34 27.18 -35.10
N THR A 22 -1.70 27.50 -36.31
CA THR A 22 -1.07 26.91 -37.50
C THR A 22 0.38 27.35 -37.56
N SER A 23 1.29 26.45 -37.18
CA SER A 23 2.72 26.68 -37.31
C SER A 23 3.20 26.23 -38.70
N PRO A 24 4.03 26.99 -39.39
CA PRO A 24 4.52 26.61 -40.71
C PRO A 24 5.55 25.49 -40.63
N ASN A 25 5.40 24.58 -41.56
CA ASN A 25 6.25 23.44 -41.85
C ASN A 25 7.72 23.87 -41.99
N THR A 26 8.59 23.45 -41.07
CA THR A 26 10.04 23.50 -41.25
C THR A 26 10.65 22.13 -41.10
N ASN A 27 11.03 21.57 -42.22
CA ASN A 27 12.16 20.66 -42.46
C ASN A 27 12.43 19.55 -41.43
N GLY A 28 12.06 18.33 -41.82
CA GLY A 28 12.79 17.08 -41.79
C GLY A 28 13.82 16.85 -40.68
N VAL A 29 13.37 16.76 -39.42
CA VAL A 29 14.10 15.97 -38.43
C VAL A 29 13.24 14.73 -38.18
N HIS A 30 13.66 13.59 -38.73
CA HIS A 30 13.10 12.30 -38.34
C HIS A 30 13.35 12.09 -36.83
N GLY A 31 12.38 12.49 -36.01
CA GLY A 31 12.34 12.03 -34.66
C GLY A 31 12.27 10.49 -34.60
N PRO A 32 12.79 9.85 -33.56
CA PRO A 32 12.73 8.42 -33.42
C PRO A 32 11.28 7.96 -33.61
N LYS A 33 11.05 7.00 -34.50
CA LYS A 33 9.73 6.41 -34.74
C LYS A 33 9.16 6.00 -33.41
N GLN A 34 8.09 6.63 -33.02
CA GLN A 34 7.34 6.27 -31.82
C GLN A 34 6.75 4.89 -32.08
N THR A 35 7.42 3.85 -31.59
CA THR A 35 6.92 2.49 -31.68
C THR A 35 5.67 2.44 -30.82
N ASP A 36 4.54 2.08 -31.41
CA ASP A 36 3.30 1.84 -30.68
C ASP A 36 3.54 0.68 -29.70
N HIS A 37 3.64 1.03 -28.42
CA HIS A 37 3.88 0.09 -27.33
C HIS A 37 2.59 -0.40 -26.69
N THR A 38 1.45 -0.16 -27.30
CA THR A 38 0.17 -0.62 -26.78
C THR A 38 0.07 -2.14 -26.87
N PRO A 39 -0.15 -2.86 -25.77
CA PRO A 39 -0.31 -4.30 -25.80
C PRO A 39 -1.53 -4.69 -26.64
N LYS A 40 -1.35 -5.63 -27.58
CA LYS A 40 -2.40 -6.08 -28.49
C LYS A 40 -3.33 -7.11 -27.86
N SER A 41 -2.91 -7.73 -26.76
CA SER A 41 -3.68 -8.71 -26.03
C SER A 41 -3.30 -8.70 -24.53
N ARG A 42 -4.14 -9.34 -23.71
CA ARG A 42 -3.80 -9.56 -22.29
C ARG A 42 -2.52 -10.37 -22.13
N GLN A 43 -2.30 -11.37 -23.00
CA GLN A 43 -1.10 -12.19 -22.93
C GLN A 43 0.15 -11.38 -23.31
N ASP A 44 0.08 -10.58 -24.36
CA ASP A 44 1.17 -9.68 -24.76
C ASP A 44 1.51 -8.68 -23.65
N TYR A 45 0.50 -8.19 -22.92
CA TYR A 45 0.73 -7.37 -21.74
C TYR A 45 1.45 -8.15 -20.63
N ILE A 46 1.00 -9.36 -20.31
CA ILE A 46 1.61 -10.20 -19.29
C ILE A 46 3.06 -10.52 -19.66
N ASP A 47 3.32 -10.92 -20.88
CA ASP A 47 4.67 -11.29 -21.34
C ASP A 47 5.64 -10.11 -21.27
N ARG A 48 5.16 -8.89 -21.49
CA ARG A 48 5.97 -7.66 -21.41
C ARG A 48 6.29 -7.21 -20.01
N ILE A 49 5.39 -7.46 -19.04
CA ILE A 49 5.61 -7.11 -17.64
C ILE A 49 6.20 -8.26 -16.82
N SER A 50 6.15 -9.48 -17.37
CA SER A 50 6.67 -10.65 -16.68
C SER A 50 8.19 -10.72 -16.86
N ILE A 51 8.89 -10.79 -15.76
CA ILE A 51 10.31 -11.13 -15.75
C ILE A 51 10.38 -12.66 -15.79
N PRO A 52 10.97 -13.28 -16.83
CA PRO A 52 11.11 -14.73 -16.88
C PRO A 52 12.01 -15.18 -15.72
N LEU A 53 11.39 -15.76 -14.70
CA LEU A 53 12.11 -16.18 -13.49
C LEU A 53 13.03 -17.38 -13.72
N ASN A 54 12.82 -18.10 -14.84
CA ASN A 54 13.60 -19.30 -15.16
C ASN A 54 15.05 -18.96 -15.58
N ASP A 55 15.29 -17.75 -16.07
CA ASP A 55 16.62 -17.31 -16.52
C ASP A 55 17.32 -16.40 -15.49
N VAL A 56 16.62 -16.04 -14.42
CA VAL A 56 17.21 -15.30 -13.33
C VAL A 56 17.81 -16.32 -12.36
N PRO A 57 19.12 -16.32 -12.14
CA PRO A 57 19.71 -17.16 -11.09
C PRO A 57 18.97 -16.88 -9.79
N ALA A 58 18.49 -17.90 -9.11
CA ALA A 58 17.87 -17.74 -7.81
C ALA A 58 18.81 -16.88 -6.96
N TRP A 59 18.33 -15.69 -6.58
CA TRP A 59 19.14 -14.78 -5.80
C TRP A 59 19.48 -15.42 -4.45
N THR A 60 20.70 -15.85 -4.32
CA THR A 60 21.23 -16.28 -3.04
C THR A 60 21.94 -15.09 -2.43
N PRO A 61 21.40 -14.45 -1.41
CA PRO A 61 22.03 -13.30 -0.83
C PRO A 61 23.36 -13.71 -0.21
N THR A 62 24.42 -13.00 -0.55
CA THR A 62 25.73 -13.15 0.08
C THR A 62 25.74 -12.63 1.52
N LYS A 63 24.76 -11.81 1.86
CA LYS A 63 24.50 -11.28 3.20
C LYS A 63 23.00 -11.28 3.46
N LYS A 64 22.62 -11.55 4.71
CA LYS A 64 21.23 -11.45 5.11
C LYS A 64 20.69 -10.04 4.89
N LEU A 65 19.48 -9.97 4.36
CA LEU A 65 18.74 -8.72 4.24
C LEU A 65 18.32 -8.24 5.63
N ARG A 66 18.57 -6.99 5.93
CA ARG A 66 18.09 -6.38 7.19
C ARG A 66 16.74 -5.71 6.94
N VAL A 67 15.72 -6.17 7.64
CA VAL A 67 14.33 -5.70 7.52
C VAL A 67 13.93 -4.97 8.80
N ALA A 68 13.45 -3.74 8.66
CA ALA A 68 12.83 -2.98 9.74
C ALA A 68 11.31 -3.03 9.59
N ILE A 69 10.62 -3.54 10.59
CA ILE A 69 9.16 -3.52 10.69
C ILE A 69 8.78 -2.36 11.61
N ILE A 70 8.04 -1.40 11.10
CA ILE A 70 7.65 -0.22 11.86
C ILE A 70 6.25 -0.42 12.44
N GLY A 71 6.18 -0.45 13.75
CA GLY A 71 4.96 -0.67 14.53
C GLY A 71 4.73 -2.14 14.90
N ALA A 72 4.45 -2.39 16.17
CA ALA A 72 4.09 -3.69 16.73
C ALA A 72 2.58 -3.81 17.00
N GLY A 73 1.77 -3.27 16.10
CA GLY A 73 0.34 -3.51 16.06
C GLY A 73 0.01 -4.85 15.39
N TYR A 74 -1.26 -5.08 15.06
CA TYR A 74 -1.74 -6.33 14.47
C TYR A 74 -0.91 -6.81 13.27
N SER A 75 -0.62 -5.92 12.32
CA SER A 75 0.14 -6.26 11.10
C SER A 75 1.59 -6.57 11.39
N GLY A 76 2.25 -5.78 12.24
CA GLY A 76 3.65 -5.99 12.62
C GLY A 76 3.85 -7.29 13.38
N MET A 77 2.96 -7.60 14.32
CA MET A 77 2.97 -8.88 15.04
C MET A 77 2.71 -10.07 14.10
N THR A 78 1.76 -9.94 13.18
CA THR A 78 1.49 -10.98 12.18
C THR A 78 2.70 -11.25 11.30
N MET A 79 3.39 -10.22 10.85
CA MET A 79 4.60 -10.36 10.05
C MET A 79 5.72 -11.02 10.85
N ALA A 80 5.98 -10.54 12.06
CA ALA A 80 7.00 -11.10 12.94
C ALA A 80 6.74 -12.60 13.23
N HIS A 81 5.49 -12.95 13.54
CA HIS A 81 5.11 -14.35 13.77
C HIS A 81 5.35 -15.23 12.53
N LYS A 82 4.98 -14.76 11.34
CA LYS A 82 5.23 -15.52 10.10
C LYS A 82 6.71 -15.75 9.85
N LEU A 83 7.53 -14.72 10.08
CA LEU A 83 8.99 -14.82 9.89
C LEU A 83 9.65 -15.73 10.93
N GLN A 84 9.17 -15.74 12.17
CA GLN A 84 9.73 -16.53 13.26
C GLN A 84 9.23 -17.97 13.33
N HIS A 85 8.03 -18.25 12.80
CA HIS A 85 7.40 -19.57 12.92
C HIS A 85 7.13 -20.20 11.56
N LYS A 86 6.18 -19.66 10.79
CA LYS A 86 5.73 -20.30 9.55
C LYS A 86 6.85 -20.47 8.52
N HIS A 87 7.70 -19.46 8.39
CA HIS A 87 8.76 -19.41 7.40
C HIS A 87 10.16 -19.33 8.04
N ALA A 88 10.28 -19.74 9.30
CA ALA A 88 11.53 -19.58 10.06
C ALA A 88 12.72 -20.26 9.39
N ALA A 89 12.57 -21.49 8.88
CA ALA A 89 13.64 -22.25 8.28
C ALA A 89 14.24 -21.56 7.05
N GLU A 90 13.40 -20.99 6.20
CA GLU A 90 13.83 -20.30 4.98
C GLU A 90 14.28 -18.86 5.27
N MET A 91 13.47 -18.13 6.03
CA MET A 91 13.69 -16.69 6.24
C MET A 91 14.87 -16.40 7.15
N SER A 92 15.17 -17.29 8.12
CA SER A 92 16.34 -17.10 9.00
C SER A 92 17.67 -17.12 8.25
N GLN A 93 17.73 -17.75 7.09
CA GLN A 93 18.92 -17.75 6.25
C GLN A 93 19.01 -16.52 5.33
N LEU A 94 17.86 -15.94 4.97
CA LEU A 94 17.75 -14.89 3.99
C LEU A 94 17.73 -13.49 4.62
N LEU A 95 17.17 -13.36 5.82
CA LEU A 95 16.98 -12.06 6.44
C LEU A 95 17.11 -12.08 7.97
N ASP A 96 17.46 -10.91 8.50
CA ASP A 96 17.32 -10.57 9.90
C ASP A 96 16.29 -9.44 10.00
N PHE A 97 15.41 -9.48 10.99
CA PHE A 97 14.42 -8.41 11.15
C PHE A 97 14.36 -7.88 12.57
N VAL A 98 13.97 -6.62 12.67
CA VAL A 98 13.70 -5.94 13.93
C VAL A 98 12.35 -5.24 13.82
N VAL A 99 11.53 -5.35 14.87
CA VAL A 99 10.28 -4.59 15.00
C VAL A 99 10.56 -3.38 15.86
N TYR A 100 10.26 -2.20 15.33
CA TYR A 100 10.35 -0.93 16.06
C TYR A 100 8.96 -0.50 16.48
N GLU A 101 8.77 -0.31 17.77
CA GLU A 101 7.51 0.20 18.34
C GLU A 101 7.78 1.54 19.03
N ALA A 102 6.89 2.50 18.81
CA ALA A 102 6.99 3.83 19.39
C ALA A 102 6.51 3.87 20.85
N ARG A 103 5.68 2.91 21.23
CA ARG A 103 5.14 2.76 22.59
C ARG A 103 6.01 1.84 23.43
N SER A 104 5.77 1.82 24.73
CA SER A 104 6.45 0.91 25.66
C SER A 104 5.97 -0.53 25.57
N THR A 105 4.83 -0.77 24.93
CA THR A 105 4.19 -2.08 24.81
C THR A 105 3.77 -2.36 23.36
N ILE A 106 3.60 -3.63 23.04
CA ILE A 106 3.04 -4.07 21.75
C ILE A 106 1.51 -4.10 21.84
N GLY A 107 0.82 -4.05 20.68
CA GLY A 107 -0.64 -4.13 20.63
C GLY A 107 -1.28 -3.08 19.70
N GLY A 108 -0.57 -2.00 19.38
CA GLY A 108 -1.04 -0.95 18.50
C GLY A 108 -2.33 -0.30 19.00
N THR A 109 -3.41 -0.36 18.23
CA THR A 109 -4.71 0.20 18.58
C THR A 109 -5.25 -0.34 19.91
N TRP A 110 -5.01 -1.59 20.22
CA TRP A 110 -5.53 -2.25 21.43
C TRP A 110 -4.72 -1.94 22.68
N ASP A 111 -3.48 -1.56 22.53
CA ASP A 111 -2.69 -0.97 23.60
C ASP A 111 -3.03 0.53 23.81
N ALA A 112 -3.36 1.21 22.69
CA ALA A 112 -3.66 2.63 22.71
C ALA A 112 -5.03 2.97 23.31
N ASN A 113 -6.01 2.10 23.14
CA ASN A 113 -7.40 2.32 23.48
C ASN A 113 -7.84 1.35 24.58
N THR A 114 -7.79 1.79 25.82
CA THR A 114 -8.08 0.98 27.01
C THR A 114 -9.27 1.49 27.82
N TYR A 115 -10.08 2.38 27.23
CA TYR A 115 -11.26 2.93 27.91
C TYR A 115 -12.39 1.89 28.02
N PRO A 116 -13.25 1.96 29.04
CA PRO A 116 -14.36 1.03 29.20
C PRO A 116 -15.30 1.04 28.00
N GLY A 117 -15.65 -0.16 27.52
CA GLY A 117 -16.57 -0.32 26.39
C GLY A 117 -15.93 -0.15 25.01
N VAL A 118 -14.60 -0.02 24.92
CA VAL A 118 -13.91 -0.06 23.62
C VAL A 118 -14.20 -1.37 22.91
N ARG A 119 -14.58 -1.27 21.65
CA ARG A 119 -14.91 -2.43 20.79
C ARG A 119 -14.54 -2.13 19.36
N CYS A 120 -14.33 -3.20 18.59
CA CYS A 120 -14.20 -3.14 17.16
C CYS A 120 -15.58 -3.21 16.49
N ASP A 121 -15.73 -2.62 15.32
CA ASP A 121 -16.91 -2.72 14.46
C ASP A 121 -16.89 -3.98 13.56
N VAL A 122 -15.88 -4.82 13.74
CA VAL A 122 -15.72 -6.07 13.01
C VAL A 122 -16.16 -7.25 13.89
N PRO A 123 -16.94 -8.21 13.35
CA PRO A 123 -17.33 -9.41 14.10
C PRO A 123 -16.14 -10.20 14.63
N SER A 124 -16.22 -10.65 15.89
CA SER A 124 -15.16 -11.40 16.57
C SER A 124 -14.73 -12.66 15.81
N ALA A 125 -15.67 -13.29 15.09
CA ALA A 125 -15.42 -14.51 14.31
C ALA A 125 -14.45 -14.31 13.14
N ILE A 126 -14.19 -13.08 12.71
CA ILE A 126 -13.27 -12.78 11.60
C ILE A 126 -12.12 -11.86 12.01
N TYR A 127 -12.14 -11.32 13.23
CA TYR A 127 -11.10 -10.43 13.73
C TYR A 127 -10.20 -11.15 14.73
N PHE A 128 -9.34 -11.99 14.24
CA PHE A 128 -8.39 -12.76 15.04
C PHE A 128 -7.09 -12.97 14.26
N PHE A 129 -6.04 -13.33 14.97
CA PHE A 129 -4.80 -13.74 14.32
C PHE A 129 -5.00 -15.09 13.59
N PRO A 130 -4.64 -15.22 12.31
CA PRO A 130 -4.83 -16.47 11.56
C PRO A 130 -4.12 -17.68 12.15
N PHE A 131 -3.14 -17.46 13.02
CA PHE A 131 -2.38 -18.48 13.71
C PHE A 131 -2.85 -18.72 15.14
N HIS A 132 -3.82 -17.97 15.61
CA HIS A 132 -4.36 -18.08 16.98
C HIS A 132 -5.83 -17.68 17.00
N ALA A 133 -6.68 -18.60 16.56
CA ALA A 133 -8.13 -18.42 16.65
C ALA A 133 -8.59 -18.55 18.11
N ASN A 134 -9.50 -17.69 18.54
CA ASN A 134 -10.16 -17.80 19.82
C ASN A 134 -11.61 -18.29 19.60
N PRO A 135 -11.96 -19.53 19.96
CA PRO A 135 -13.32 -20.04 19.85
C PRO A 135 -14.26 -19.58 20.97
N GLU A 136 -13.73 -18.97 22.02
CA GLU A 136 -14.45 -18.65 23.25
C GLU A 136 -14.89 -17.17 23.34
N TRP A 137 -15.14 -16.53 22.20
CA TRP A 137 -15.64 -15.18 22.18
C TRP A 137 -17.04 -15.10 22.82
N THR A 138 -17.19 -14.23 23.82
CA THR A 138 -18.45 -14.02 24.53
C THR A 138 -19.36 -12.98 23.88
N HIS A 139 -18.82 -12.20 22.93
CA HIS A 139 -19.52 -11.12 22.26
C HIS A 139 -19.37 -11.22 20.76
N PHE A 140 -20.39 -10.78 20.02
CA PHE A 140 -20.37 -10.75 18.56
C PHE A 140 -19.37 -9.72 18.02
N PHE A 141 -19.26 -8.58 18.67
CA PHE A 141 -18.23 -7.57 18.40
C PHE A 141 -17.18 -7.60 19.51
N PHE A 142 -15.96 -7.57 19.08
CA PHE A 142 -14.79 -7.58 19.93
C PHE A 142 -14.45 -6.18 20.43
#